data_032a9783b7fda1c0266b9469c550474d
#
_entry.id   032a9783b7fda1c0266b9469c550474d
#
_cell.length_a   1.000
_cell.length_b   1.000
_cell.length_c   1.000
_cell.angle_alpha   90.00
_cell.angle_beta   90.00
_cell.angle_gamma   90.00
#
_symmetry.space_group_name_H-M   'P 1'
#
loop_
_entity.id
_entity.type
_entity.pdbx_description
1 polymer ?
#
loop_
_entity_poly.entity_id
_entity_poly.type
_entity_poly.pdbx_seq_one_letter_code
_entity_poly.pdbx_strand_id
1 'polypeptide(L)'
;MHRTPLAAHQRQRIENGVPFVESLARRVAATMPHSIDIGDLVQDGMLGLIDAACRFDERRGIKFETFAERRVRGAMIDALRRDAWPRG
;
A
#
# COMPACT_ATOMS: atom_id res chain seq x y z
N MET A 1 12.65 12.58 20.62
CA MET A 1 11.36 12.60 19.91
C MET A 1 10.70 11.23 20.02
N HIS A 2 9.48 11.21 20.49
CA HIS A 2 8.79 9.96 20.73
C HIS A 2 7.97 9.55 19.53
N ARG A 3 8.12 8.30 19.11
CA ARG A 3 7.20 7.72 18.18
C ARG A 3 6.15 6.94 18.95
N THR A 4 4.90 7.21 18.67
CA THR A 4 3.83 6.41 19.25
C THR A 4 3.89 5.02 18.61
N PRO A 5 4.04 3.96 19.40
CA PRO A 5 4.04 2.61 18.83
C PRO A 5 2.67 2.30 18.24
N LEU A 6 2.66 1.42 17.23
CA LEU A 6 1.42 0.96 16.65
C LEU A 6 0.61 0.23 17.71
N ALA A 7 -0.69 0.52 17.75
CA ALA A 7 -1.61 -0.24 18.56
C ALA A 7 -1.74 -1.66 18.04
N ALA A 8 -2.13 -2.60 18.91
CA ALA A 8 -2.26 -4.00 18.50
C ALA A 8 -3.20 -4.17 17.31
N HIS A 9 -4.32 -3.45 17.28
CA HIS A 9 -5.27 -3.57 16.18
C HIS A 9 -4.70 -3.01 14.86
N GLN A 10 -3.87 -1.97 14.93
CA GLN A 10 -3.22 -1.43 13.74
C GLN A 10 -2.21 -2.43 13.19
N ARG A 11 -1.42 -3.02 14.07
CA ARG A 11 -0.44 -4.03 13.69
C ARG A 11 -1.11 -5.24 13.05
N GLN A 12 -2.22 -5.67 13.63
CA GLN A 12 -2.98 -6.80 13.10
C GLN A 12 -3.50 -6.52 11.69
N ARG A 13 -3.98 -5.29 11.45
CA ARG A 13 -4.44 -4.89 10.12
C ARG A 13 -3.32 -4.92 9.11
N ILE A 14 -2.11 -4.49 9.51
CA ILE A 14 -0.96 -4.54 8.63
C ILE A 14 -0.62 -5.98 8.29
N GLU A 15 -0.50 -6.83 9.29
CA GLU A 15 -0.16 -8.24 9.07
C GLU A 15 -1.19 -8.93 8.18
N ASN A 16 -2.47 -8.68 8.42
CA ASN A 16 -3.54 -9.29 7.64
C ASN A 16 -3.56 -8.77 6.20
N GLY A 17 -3.04 -7.58 5.96
CA GLY A 17 -3.06 -6.97 4.63
C GLY A 17 -1.89 -7.34 3.74
N VAL A 18 -0.84 -7.97 4.28
CA VAL A 18 0.36 -8.29 3.49
C VAL A 18 0.03 -9.14 2.26
N PRO A 19 -0.76 -10.23 2.36
CA PRO A 19 -1.07 -11.03 1.16
C PRO A 19 -1.79 -10.22 0.09
N PHE A 20 -2.64 -9.29 0.49
CA PHE A 20 -3.32 -8.42 -0.45
C PHE A 20 -2.32 -7.52 -1.19
N VAL A 21 -1.36 -6.94 -0.48
CA VAL A 21 -0.34 -6.09 -1.10
C VAL A 21 0.45 -6.90 -2.14
N GLU A 22 0.85 -8.10 -1.78
CA GLU A 22 1.60 -8.97 -2.70
C GLU A 22 0.80 -9.31 -3.93
N SER A 23 -0.46 -9.67 -3.75
CA SER A 23 -1.36 -10.01 -4.86
C SER A 23 -1.57 -8.81 -5.78
N LEU A 24 -1.79 -7.63 -5.20
CA LEU A 24 -2.00 -6.43 -5.98
C LEU A 24 -0.75 -6.05 -6.76
N ALA A 25 0.43 -6.18 -6.15
CA ALA A 25 1.68 -5.89 -6.83
C ALA A 25 1.84 -6.73 -8.08
N ARG A 26 1.51 -8.03 -8.00
CA ARG A 26 1.59 -8.91 -9.16
C ARG A 26 0.61 -8.48 -10.26
N ARG A 27 -0.61 -8.09 -9.87
CA ARG A 27 -1.61 -7.64 -10.85
C ARG A 27 -1.20 -6.35 -11.52
N VAL A 28 -0.65 -5.42 -10.75
CA VAL A 28 -0.18 -4.14 -11.31
C VAL A 28 0.99 -4.38 -12.26
N ALA A 29 1.95 -5.20 -11.86
CA ALA A 29 3.11 -5.50 -12.69
C ALA A 29 2.69 -6.16 -14.00
N ALA A 30 1.66 -6.99 -13.97
CA ALA A 30 1.20 -7.70 -15.17
C ALA A 30 0.61 -6.75 -16.21
N THR A 31 0.17 -5.55 -15.82
CA THR A 31 -0.40 -4.58 -16.76
C THR A 31 0.63 -3.65 -17.36
N MET A 32 1.88 -3.72 -16.90
CA MET A 32 2.93 -2.82 -17.35
C MET A 32 3.63 -3.39 -18.58
N PRO A 33 3.99 -2.51 -19.56
CA PRO A 33 4.72 -2.97 -20.76
C PRO A 33 6.18 -3.26 -20.49
N HIS A 34 6.72 -2.89 -19.34
CA HIS A 34 8.11 -3.09 -18.97
C HIS A 34 8.22 -4.09 -17.84
N SER A 35 9.41 -4.65 -17.67
CA SER A 35 9.70 -5.43 -16.48
C SER A 35 9.66 -4.53 -15.26
N ILE A 36 8.84 -4.90 -14.30
CA ILE A 36 8.72 -4.18 -13.03
C ILE A 36 9.15 -5.13 -11.93
N ASP A 37 9.98 -4.62 -11.02
CA ASP A 37 10.37 -5.40 -9.85
C ASP A 37 9.19 -5.46 -8.89
N ILE A 38 8.60 -6.65 -8.76
CA ILE A 38 7.43 -6.85 -7.91
C ILE A 38 7.80 -6.54 -6.45
N GLY A 39 9.01 -6.87 -6.03
CA GLY A 39 9.47 -6.56 -4.68
C GLY A 39 9.43 -5.07 -4.38
N ASP A 40 9.81 -4.24 -5.34
CA ASP A 40 9.73 -2.79 -5.17
C ASP A 40 8.28 -2.33 -5.02
N LEU A 41 7.38 -2.88 -5.84
CA LEU A 41 5.95 -2.56 -5.73
C LEU A 41 5.38 -2.98 -4.39
N VAL A 42 5.81 -4.15 -3.89
CA VAL A 42 5.37 -4.61 -2.56
C VAL A 42 5.81 -3.62 -1.49
N GLN A 43 7.07 -3.17 -1.54
CA GLN A 43 7.55 -2.19 -0.57
C GLN A 43 6.72 -0.91 -0.60
N ASP A 44 6.45 -0.38 -1.78
CA ASP A 44 5.65 0.82 -1.93
C ASP A 44 4.22 0.59 -1.43
N GLY A 45 3.65 -0.55 -1.77
CA GLY A 45 2.31 -0.91 -1.30
C GLY A 45 2.25 -1.07 0.21
N MET A 46 3.30 -1.60 0.83
CA MET A 46 3.37 -1.72 2.29
C MET A 46 3.34 -0.36 2.97
N LEU A 47 4.00 0.63 2.39
CA LEU A 47 3.92 1.99 2.93
C LEU A 47 2.48 2.50 2.90
N GLY A 48 1.74 2.22 1.83
CA GLY A 48 0.33 2.57 1.75
C GLY A 48 -0.52 1.84 2.77
N LEU A 49 -0.22 0.57 3.00
CA LEU A 49 -0.95 -0.24 3.98
C LEU A 49 -0.71 0.26 5.40
N ILE A 50 0.53 0.57 5.74
CA ILE A 50 0.87 1.10 7.06
C ILE A 50 0.17 2.45 7.28
N ASP A 51 0.21 3.31 6.27
CA ASP A 51 -0.48 4.60 6.34
C ASP A 51 -1.98 4.40 6.55
N ALA A 52 -2.58 3.45 5.83
CA ALA A 52 -4.00 3.15 5.97
C ALA A 52 -4.33 2.69 7.39
N ALA A 53 -3.50 1.78 7.95
CA ALA A 53 -3.74 1.26 9.30
C ALA A 53 -3.67 2.37 10.34
N CYS A 54 -2.77 3.35 10.15
CA CYS A 54 -2.60 4.44 11.08
C CYS A 54 -3.68 5.51 10.97
N ARG A 55 -4.25 5.70 9.78
CA ARG A 55 -5.21 6.77 9.52
C ARG A 55 -6.66 6.32 9.50
N PHE A 56 -6.91 5.02 9.56
CA PHE A 56 -8.26 4.51 9.44
C PHE A 56 -9.13 4.96 10.61
N ASP A 57 -10.32 5.46 10.26
CA ASP A 57 -11.31 5.89 11.25
C ASP A 57 -12.58 5.08 11.02
N GLU A 58 -12.85 4.15 11.94
CA GLU A 58 -14.01 3.26 11.87
C GLU A 58 -15.33 4.01 11.85
N ARG A 59 -15.35 5.23 12.37
CA ARG A 59 -16.57 6.03 12.45
C ARG A 59 -17.04 6.54 11.10
N ARG A 60 -16.19 6.44 10.06
CA ARG A 60 -16.55 6.96 8.73
C ARG A 60 -17.41 6.01 7.92
N GLY A 61 -17.69 4.80 8.44
CA GLY A 61 -18.65 3.92 7.81
C GLY A 61 -18.15 3.13 6.60
N ILE A 62 -16.85 3.15 6.31
CA ILE A 62 -16.28 2.30 5.26
C ILE A 62 -15.44 1.21 5.90
N LYS A 63 -15.33 0.09 5.21
CA LYS A 63 -14.52 -1.02 5.69
C LYS A 63 -13.04 -0.70 5.53
N PHE A 64 -12.23 -1.19 6.47
CA PHE A 64 -10.80 -1.00 6.40
C PHE A 64 -10.23 -1.53 5.07
N GLU A 65 -10.69 -2.69 4.62
CA GLU A 65 -10.19 -3.31 3.40
C GLU A 65 -10.38 -2.38 2.19
N THR A 66 -11.51 -1.70 2.11
CA THR A 66 -11.78 -0.74 1.03
C THR A 66 -10.85 0.46 1.11
N PHE A 67 -10.70 0.99 2.32
CA PHE A 67 -9.82 2.13 2.55
C PHE A 67 -8.37 1.77 2.23
N ALA A 68 -7.92 0.60 2.71
CA ALA A 68 -6.55 0.14 2.50
C ALA A 68 -6.26 -0.12 1.03
N GLU A 69 -7.21 -0.69 0.29
CA GLU A 69 -7.01 -0.96 -1.13
C GLU A 69 -6.68 0.34 -1.88
N ARG A 70 -7.42 1.39 -1.61
CA ARG A 70 -7.20 2.68 -2.27
C ARG A 70 -5.83 3.25 -1.94
N ARG A 71 -5.43 3.14 -0.69
CA ARG A 71 -4.13 3.66 -0.24
C ARG A 71 -2.97 2.86 -0.82
N VAL A 72 -3.09 1.54 -0.80
CA VAL A 72 -2.05 0.66 -1.33
C VAL A 72 -1.89 0.87 -2.84
N ARG A 73 -3.01 0.86 -3.57
CA ARG A 73 -2.98 1.07 -5.02
C ARG A 73 -2.41 2.44 -5.36
N GLY A 74 -2.83 3.48 -4.64
CA GLY A 74 -2.32 4.82 -4.85
C GLY A 74 -0.82 4.91 -4.64
N ALA A 75 -0.30 4.26 -3.59
CA ALA A 75 1.13 4.26 -3.30
C ALA A 75 1.92 3.58 -4.43
N MET A 76 1.42 2.46 -4.95
CA MET A 76 2.07 1.77 -6.07
C MET A 76 2.08 2.62 -7.33
N ILE A 77 0.94 3.23 -7.66
CA ILE A 77 0.83 4.06 -8.85
C ILE A 77 1.74 5.28 -8.75
N ASP A 78 1.79 5.92 -7.58
CA ASP A 78 2.67 7.06 -7.38
C ASP A 78 4.14 6.67 -7.55
N ALA A 79 4.53 5.50 -7.05
CA ALA A 79 5.88 5.01 -7.20
C ALA A 79 6.21 4.77 -8.66
N LEU A 80 5.29 4.18 -9.42
CA LEU A 80 5.48 3.93 -10.84
C LEU A 80 5.62 5.22 -11.63
N ARG A 81 4.86 6.24 -11.27
CA ARG A 81 4.98 7.55 -11.93
C ARG A 81 6.34 8.18 -11.72
N ARG A 82 6.89 8.06 -10.51
CA ARG A 82 8.20 8.62 -10.20
C ARG A 82 9.30 7.90 -10.96
N ASP A 83 9.19 6.59 -11.08
CA ASP A 83 10.29 5.75 -11.59
C ASP A 83 10.20 5.52 -13.09
N ALA A 84 8.98 5.49 -13.66
CA ALA A 84 8.76 5.14 -15.05
C ALA A 84 8.66 6.34 -15.98
N TRP A 85 8.29 7.51 -15.47
CA TRP A 85 8.15 8.69 -16.31
C TRP A 85 9.50 9.33 -16.56
N PRO A 86 9.78 9.69 -17.82
CA PRO A 86 10.98 10.48 -18.11
C PRO A 86 10.89 11.80 -17.37
N ARG A 87 11.97 12.19 -16.75
CA ARG A 87 12.07 13.50 -16.15
C ARG A 87 12.64 14.43 -17.19
N GLY A 88 11.79 15.29 -17.62
CA GLY A 88 12.05 16.14 -18.71
C GLY A 88 12.99 17.26 -18.47
#